data_fa5af0f77349d5b969dc5e30dedfcc83
#
_entry.id   fa5af0f77349d5b969dc5e30dedfcc83
#
_cell.length_a   1.000
_cell.length_b   1.000
_cell.length_c   1.000
_cell.angle_alpha   90.00
_cell.angle_beta   90.00
_cell.angle_gamma   90.00
#
_symmetry.space_group_name_H-M   'P 1'
#
loop_
_entity.id
_entity.type
_entity.pdbx_description
1 polymer ?
#
loop_
_entity_poly.entity_id
_entity_poly.type
_entity_poly.pdbx_seq_one_letter_code
_entity_poly.pdbx_strand_id
1 'polypeptide(L)'
;NNGRVGQWGISYPGFYTAAAIPDAHPALKASSPQAPIGDFFFDDFHHNGAMLQSYLRAYPVFGKQKTEKTTEAWYGDQMIQDRPDDGYAFGLELGPLKNVTEKYYQDNFFWNQMVEHPNYDEFWQERGLIQHMKDVDHAVMTVGGLFDAEDLYGPFNIYKNIEKTSPNAFNILIMGPWSHGDWARERGIQAVNHIY
;
A
#
# COMPACT_ATOMS: atom_id res chain seq x y z
N ASN A 1 25.86 18.71 6.87
CA ASN A 1 25.28 17.45 7.34
C ASN A 1 25.45 17.36 8.85
N ASN A 2 24.36 17.24 9.59
CA ASN A 2 24.34 17.21 11.06
C ASN A 2 24.18 15.78 11.63
N GLY A 3 24.29 14.75 10.78
CA GLY A 3 24.14 13.34 11.19
C GLY A 3 22.71 12.92 11.50
N ARG A 4 21.72 13.72 11.15
CA ARG A 4 20.30 13.43 11.37
C ARG A 4 19.57 13.27 10.03
N VAL A 5 18.66 12.29 9.96
CA VAL A 5 17.85 11.98 8.78
C VAL A 5 16.39 12.01 9.17
N GLY A 6 15.56 12.56 8.31
CA GLY A 6 14.11 12.38 8.31
C GLY A 6 13.71 11.67 7.01
N GLN A 7 12.65 10.89 7.06
CA GLN A 7 12.10 10.21 5.88
C GLN A 7 10.58 10.39 5.81
N TRP A 8 10.07 10.36 4.60
CA TRP A 8 8.62 10.36 4.35
C TRP A 8 8.31 9.77 2.99
N GLY A 9 7.09 9.34 2.80
CA GLY A 9 6.61 8.86 1.51
C GLY A 9 5.12 8.58 1.56
N ILE A 10 4.47 8.59 0.41
CA ILE A 10 3.04 8.35 0.24
C ILE A 10 2.85 7.05 -0.51
N SER A 11 1.85 6.23 -0.12
CA SER A 11 1.50 4.98 -0.80
C SER A 11 2.64 3.94 -0.69
N TYR A 12 3.14 3.39 -1.75
CA TYR A 12 4.28 2.47 -1.75
C TYR A 12 5.54 3.07 -1.09
N PRO A 13 5.95 4.33 -1.37
CA PRO A 13 6.96 5.03 -0.57
C PRO A 13 6.56 5.23 0.91
N GLY A 14 5.26 5.29 1.22
CA GLY A 14 4.75 5.23 2.59
C GLY A 14 5.03 3.89 3.26
N PHE A 15 4.84 2.80 2.54
CA PHE A 15 5.24 1.45 2.96
C PHE A 15 6.75 1.39 3.22
N TYR A 16 7.60 1.88 2.33
CA TYR A 16 9.06 1.89 2.57
C TYR A 16 9.43 2.71 3.80
N THR A 17 8.75 3.85 4.01
CA THR A 17 8.94 4.68 5.19
C THR A 17 8.54 3.94 6.47
N ALA A 18 7.41 3.23 6.44
CA ALA A 18 6.96 2.42 7.56
C ALA A 18 7.89 1.22 7.82
N ALA A 19 8.32 0.53 6.77
CA ALA A 19 9.21 -0.64 6.86
C ALA A 19 10.59 -0.30 7.46
N ALA A 20 11.02 0.96 7.39
CA ALA A 20 12.28 1.42 7.96
C ALA A 20 12.15 1.90 9.43
N ILE A 21 10.96 1.83 10.03
CA ILE A 21 10.76 2.23 11.46
C ILE A 21 11.29 1.19 12.43
N PRO A 22 11.00 -0.12 12.27
CA PRO A 22 11.58 -1.13 13.13
C PRO A 22 13.11 -1.16 13.02
N ASP A 23 13.80 -1.32 14.14
CA ASP A 23 15.27 -1.38 14.21
C ASP A 23 15.98 -0.24 13.47
N ALA A 24 15.40 0.96 13.53
CA ALA A 24 15.87 2.12 12.78
C ALA A 24 17.31 2.50 13.12
N HIS A 25 18.08 2.88 12.10
CA HIS A 25 19.43 3.40 12.33
C HIS A 25 19.37 4.65 13.23
N PRO A 26 20.28 4.84 14.21
CA PRO A 26 20.25 5.95 15.16
C PRO A 26 20.26 7.35 14.54
N ALA A 27 20.67 7.50 13.29
CA ALA A 27 20.60 8.75 12.56
C ALA A 27 19.17 9.11 12.13
N LEU A 28 18.24 8.15 12.03
CA LEU A 28 16.84 8.39 11.69
C LEU A 28 16.14 9.01 12.89
N LYS A 29 15.67 10.24 12.75
CA LYS A 29 15.08 11.04 13.83
C LYS A 29 13.60 11.32 13.65
N ALA A 30 13.09 11.18 12.42
CA ALA A 30 11.68 11.36 12.13
C ALA A 30 11.27 10.51 10.91
N SER A 31 10.10 9.91 10.99
CA SER A 31 9.47 9.17 9.89
C SER A 31 8.03 9.65 9.70
N SER A 32 7.64 9.90 8.45
CA SER A 32 6.25 10.22 8.13
C SER A 32 5.72 9.25 7.06
N PRO A 33 5.29 8.04 7.46
CA PRO A 33 4.58 7.15 6.57
C PRO A 33 3.19 7.73 6.27
N GLN A 34 2.89 7.93 5.00
CA GLN A 34 1.66 8.55 4.53
C GLN A 34 0.93 7.59 3.60
N ALA A 35 -0.35 7.33 3.85
CA ALA A 35 -1.08 6.23 3.27
C ALA A 35 -0.20 4.98 3.15
N PRO A 36 0.43 4.53 4.25
CA PRO A 36 1.30 3.38 4.19
C PRO A 36 0.49 2.09 4.14
N ILE A 37 0.92 1.13 3.33
CA ILE A 37 0.48 -0.25 3.46
C ILE A 37 1.01 -0.77 4.81
N GLY A 38 0.15 -1.22 5.69
CA GLY A 38 0.52 -1.88 6.94
C GLY A 38 0.54 -3.39 6.81
N ASP A 39 -0.37 -3.90 6.00
CA ASP A 39 -0.50 -5.30 5.67
C ASP A 39 -1.14 -5.43 4.28
N PHE A 40 -0.40 -5.99 3.34
CA PHE A 40 -0.85 -6.10 1.95
C PHE A 40 -2.16 -6.87 1.80
N PHE A 41 -2.44 -7.84 2.67
CA PHE A 41 -3.70 -8.56 2.61
C PHE A 41 -4.89 -7.65 2.90
N PHE A 42 -4.79 -6.80 3.92
CA PHE A 42 -5.90 -5.96 4.39
C PHE A 42 -5.97 -4.59 3.72
N ASP A 43 -4.86 -4.07 3.22
CA ASP A 43 -4.83 -2.80 2.50
C ASP A 43 -5.12 -3.02 1.02
N ASP A 44 -4.18 -3.61 0.28
CA ASP A 44 -4.18 -3.60 -1.18
C ASP A 44 -5.01 -4.70 -1.84
N PHE A 45 -5.03 -5.91 -1.26
CA PHE A 45 -5.48 -7.06 -2.04
C PHE A 45 -6.82 -7.63 -1.61
N HIS A 46 -7.19 -7.48 -0.35
CA HIS A 46 -8.49 -7.98 0.13
C HIS A 46 -9.11 -6.99 1.12
N HIS A 47 -10.39 -6.71 0.95
CA HIS A 47 -11.19 -6.04 1.97
C HIS A 47 -12.24 -7.01 2.53
N ASN A 48 -12.17 -7.26 3.82
CA ASN A 48 -13.06 -8.21 4.51
C ASN A 48 -13.13 -9.60 3.84
N GLY A 49 -12.01 -10.05 3.30
CA GLY A 49 -11.89 -11.34 2.62
C GLY A 49 -12.25 -11.33 1.13
N ALA A 50 -12.76 -10.21 0.61
CA ALA A 50 -13.04 -10.06 -0.82
C ALA A 50 -11.81 -9.50 -1.54
N MET A 51 -11.37 -10.17 -2.59
CA MET A 51 -10.26 -9.69 -3.42
C MET A 51 -10.64 -8.42 -4.17
N LEU A 52 -9.74 -7.43 -4.15
CA LEU A 52 -9.91 -6.18 -4.88
C LEU A 52 -9.55 -6.33 -6.36
N GLN A 53 -10.55 -6.40 -7.21
CA GLN A 53 -10.34 -6.52 -8.67
C GLN A 53 -9.67 -5.30 -9.30
N SER A 54 -9.74 -4.13 -8.68
CA SER A 54 -9.03 -2.93 -9.14
C SER A 54 -7.53 -3.15 -9.24
N TYR A 55 -6.98 -4.01 -8.39
CA TYR A 55 -5.56 -4.37 -8.39
C TYR A 55 -5.13 -5.29 -9.53
N LEU A 56 -6.04 -5.87 -10.31
CA LEU A 56 -5.67 -6.65 -11.50
C LEU A 56 -4.73 -5.90 -12.43
N ARG A 57 -4.81 -4.58 -12.46
CA ARG A 57 -3.91 -3.72 -13.24
C ARG A 57 -2.48 -3.63 -12.67
N ALA A 58 -2.28 -3.95 -11.40
CA ALA A 58 -0.99 -3.82 -10.74
C ALA A 58 -0.07 -5.03 -10.98
N TYR A 59 -0.65 -6.22 -11.19
CA TYR A 59 0.12 -7.44 -11.39
C TYR A 59 1.10 -7.41 -12.57
N PRO A 60 0.79 -6.80 -13.72
CA PRO A 60 1.79 -6.68 -14.78
C PRO A 60 3.03 -5.90 -14.37
N VAL A 61 2.89 -4.97 -13.43
CA VAL A 61 3.99 -4.16 -12.90
C VAL A 61 4.81 -4.94 -11.89
N PHE A 62 4.16 -5.56 -10.91
CA PHE A 62 4.84 -6.26 -9.81
C PHE A 62 5.26 -7.67 -10.13
N GLY A 63 4.58 -8.33 -11.06
CA GLY A 63 4.76 -9.74 -11.35
C GLY A 63 5.77 -10.07 -12.44
N LYS A 64 6.47 -9.10 -12.99
CA LYS A 64 7.50 -9.31 -14.01
C LYS A 64 8.89 -9.02 -13.46
N GLN A 65 9.74 -10.04 -13.44
CA GLN A 65 11.16 -9.81 -13.21
C GLN A 65 11.78 -9.15 -14.46
N LYS A 66 12.43 -8.02 -14.27
CA LYS A 66 13.20 -7.35 -15.31
C LYS A 66 14.68 -7.66 -15.09
N THR A 67 15.32 -8.23 -16.10
CA THR A 67 16.76 -8.50 -16.11
C THR A 67 17.55 -7.31 -16.65
N GLU A 68 16.88 -6.36 -17.28
CA GLU A 68 17.48 -5.19 -17.88
C GLU A 68 17.15 -3.92 -17.07
N LYS A 69 17.95 -2.87 -17.30
CA LYS A 69 17.74 -1.56 -16.68
C LYS A 69 16.33 -1.06 -16.99
N THR A 70 15.58 -0.70 -15.95
CA THR A 70 14.24 -0.14 -16.11
C THR A 70 14.32 1.22 -16.80
N THR A 71 13.59 1.38 -17.88
CA THR A 71 13.34 2.63 -18.56
C THR A 71 11.98 3.21 -18.13
N GLU A 72 11.75 4.41 -18.46
CA GLU A 72 10.89 5.42 -17.89
C GLU A 72 9.38 5.13 -17.77
N ALA A 73 8.80 4.28 -18.58
CA ALA A 73 7.35 4.08 -18.59
C ALA A 73 6.97 2.80 -17.84
N TRP A 74 6.45 2.94 -16.65
CA TRP A 74 6.18 1.78 -15.83
C TRP A 74 4.70 1.37 -15.74
N TYR A 75 3.74 2.23 -16.05
CA TYR A 75 2.31 1.88 -16.02
C TYR A 75 1.65 1.74 -17.40
N GLY A 76 2.13 2.42 -18.43
CA GLY A 76 1.38 2.62 -19.67
C GLY A 76 1.09 1.35 -20.49
N ASP A 77 2.10 0.52 -20.71
CA ASP A 77 2.00 -0.57 -21.69
C ASP A 77 1.72 -1.95 -21.06
N GLN A 78 1.45 -2.00 -19.78
CA GLN A 78 1.37 -3.27 -19.04
C GLN A 78 -0.04 -3.61 -18.54
N MET A 79 -1.00 -2.74 -18.77
CA MET A 79 -2.40 -2.99 -18.41
C MET A 79 -3.01 -4.03 -19.36
N ILE A 80 -4.05 -4.71 -18.91
CA ILE A 80 -4.86 -5.58 -19.77
C ILE A 80 -5.38 -4.73 -20.93
N GLN A 81 -4.83 -4.93 -22.13
CA GLN A 81 -5.04 -4.06 -23.29
C GLN A 81 -6.46 -4.14 -23.84
N ASP A 82 -7.05 -5.32 -23.83
CA ASP A 82 -8.37 -5.58 -24.43
C ASP A 82 -9.52 -5.46 -23.43
N ARG A 83 -9.29 -4.73 -22.34
CA ARG A 83 -10.31 -4.53 -21.33
C ARG A 83 -11.36 -3.53 -21.83
N PRO A 84 -12.67 -3.85 -21.78
CA PRO A 84 -13.72 -2.87 -22.03
C PRO A 84 -13.63 -1.71 -21.02
N ASP A 85 -14.04 -0.51 -21.46
CA ASP A 85 -14.08 0.70 -20.60
C ASP A 85 -15.01 0.51 -19.38
N ASP A 86 -16.06 -0.29 -19.54
CA ASP A 86 -16.96 -0.66 -18.46
C ASP A 86 -16.36 -1.79 -17.61
N GLY A 87 -15.93 -1.46 -16.40
CA GLY A 87 -15.36 -2.44 -15.45
C GLY A 87 -16.33 -3.51 -14.99
N TYR A 88 -17.66 -3.22 -14.97
CA TYR A 88 -18.68 -4.21 -14.65
C TYR A 88 -18.84 -5.22 -15.77
N ALA A 89 -18.94 -4.75 -17.01
CA ALA A 89 -18.99 -5.62 -18.19
C ALA A 89 -17.73 -6.50 -18.28
N PHE A 90 -16.56 -5.93 -18.02
CA PHE A 90 -15.30 -6.70 -17.93
C PHE A 90 -15.38 -7.80 -16.87
N GLY A 91 -15.87 -7.49 -15.67
CA GLY A 91 -16.00 -8.49 -14.60
C GLY A 91 -16.96 -9.63 -14.94
N LEU A 92 -18.08 -9.32 -15.61
CA LEU A 92 -19.03 -10.33 -16.09
C LEU A 92 -18.42 -11.24 -17.17
N GLU A 93 -17.73 -10.66 -18.14
CA GLU A 93 -17.08 -11.40 -19.21
C GLU A 93 -15.93 -12.27 -18.69
N LEU A 94 -15.17 -11.74 -17.73
CA LEU A 94 -14.07 -12.45 -17.10
C LEU A 94 -14.56 -13.70 -16.36
N GLY A 95 -15.69 -13.61 -15.65
CA GLY A 95 -16.24 -14.68 -14.83
C GLY A 95 -15.38 -15.00 -13.60
N PRO A 96 -15.21 -16.27 -13.23
CA PRO A 96 -14.40 -16.65 -12.06
C PRO A 96 -12.95 -16.19 -12.14
N LEU A 97 -12.35 -15.80 -11.00
CA LEU A 97 -10.95 -15.31 -10.94
C LEU A 97 -9.91 -16.27 -11.52
N LYS A 98 -10.16 -17.57 -11.52
CA LYS A 98 -9.28 -18.54 -12.21
C LYS A 98 -9.06 -18.22 -13.68
N ASN A 99 -10.03 -17.57 -14.34
CA ASN A 99 -9.91 -17.18 -15.74
C ASN A 99 -8.87 -16.07 -15.94
N VAL A 100 -8.57 -15.29 -14.91
CA VAL A 100 -7.49 -14.29 -14.93
C VAL A 100 -6.14 -14.97 -15.16
N THR A 101 -5.88 -16.07 -14.43
CA THR A 101 -4.66 -16.86 -14.60
C THR A 101 -4.53 -17.34 -16.05
N GLU A 102 -5.58 -17.97 -16.56
CA GLU A 102 -5.56 -18.58 -17.89
C GLU A 102 -5.44 -17.56 -19.03
N LYS A 103 -6.11 -16.40 -18.89
CA LYS A 103 -6.18 -15.39 -19.95
C LYS A 103 -5.03 -14.38 -19.93
N TYR A 104 -4.52 -14.01 -18.73
CA TYR A 104 -3.67 -12.83 -18.61
C TYR A 104 -2.37 -13.07 -17.84
N TYR A 105 -2.38 -13.91 -16.79
CA TYR A 105 -1.31 -13.92 -15.78
C TYR A 105 -0.70 -15.30 -15.54
N GLN A 106 -0.74 -16.19 -16.49
CA GLN A 106 -0.20 -17.54 -16.37
C GLN A 106 1.27 -17.55 -15.89
N ASP A 107 2.09 -16.63 -16.42
CA ASP A 107 3.51 -16.53 -16.10
C ASP A 107 3.83 -15.39 -15.11
N ASN A 108 2.81 -14.83 -14.46
CA ASN A 108 3.00 -13.76 -13.50
C ASN A 108 3.23 -14.37 -12.10
N PHE A 109 4.49 -14.33 -11.62
CA PHE A 109 4.85 -14.99 -10.36
C PHE A 109 4.09 -14.38 -9.16
N PHE A 110 3.85 -13.08 -9.16
CA PHE A 110 3.17 -12.41 -8.05
C PHE A 110 1.68 -12.78 -8.00
N TRP A 111 1.02 -12.79 -9.15
CA TRP A 111 -0.36 -13.28 -9.27
C TRP A 111 -0.48 -14.74 -8.78
N ASN A 112 0.43 -15.59 -9.20
CA ASN A 112 0.39 -17.00 -8.82
C ASN A 112 0.54 -17.19 -7.31
N GLN A 113 1.44 -16.44 -6.67
CA GLN A 113 1.56 -16.43 -5.20
C GLN A 113 0.25 -15.97 -4.53
N MET A 114 -0.42 -14.94 -5.06
CA MET A 114 -1.70 -14.46 -4.54
C MET A 114 -2.79 -15.52 -4.62
N VAL A 115 -2.84 -16.25 -5.73
CA VAL A 115 -3.82 -17.34 -5.95
C VAL A 115 -3.55 -18.55 -5.05
N GLU A 116 -2.28 -18.83 -4.78
CA GLU A 116 -1.86 -19.90 -3.86
C GLU A 116 -2.18 -19.58 -2.39
N HIS A 117 -2.29 -18.28 -2.04
CA HIS A 117 -2.53 -17.80 -0.68
C HIS A 117 -3.83 -16.96 -0.58
N PRO A 118 -5.01 -17.55 -0.87
CA PRO A 118 -6.28 -16.81 -0.91
C PRO A 118 -6.80 -16.41 0.48
N ASN A 119 -6.24 -16.96 1.54
CA ASN A 119 -6.59 -16.67 2.92
C ASN A 119 -5.43 -15.97 3.64
N TYR A 120 -5.72 -15.34 4.78
CA TYR A 120 -4.71 -14.71 5.62
C TYR A 120 -3.88 -15.77 6.36
N ASP A 121 -2.93 -16.35 5.66
CA ASP A 121 -2.00 -17.38 6.15
C ASP A 121 -0.61 -16.80 6.48
N GLU A 122 0.34 -17.67 6.76
CA GLU A 122 1.71 -17.32 7.13
C GLU A 122 2.41 -16.49 6.05
N PHE A 123 2.10 -16.72 4.76
CA PHE A 123 2.64 -15.93 3.65
C PHE A 123 2.37 -14.44 3.82
N TRP A 124 1.14 -14.06 4.21
CA TRP A 124 0.75 -12.68 4.44
C TRP A 124 1.27 -12.16 5.77
N GLN A 125 1.15 -12.97 6.82
CA GLN A 125 1.55 -12.59 8.17
C GLN A 125 3.03 -12.22 8.26
N GLU A 126 3.91 -12.97 7.60
CA GLU A 126 5.34 -12.66 7.55
C GLU A 126 5.68 -11.36 6.83
N ARG A 127 4.79 -10.90 5.93
CA ARG A 127 4.96 -9.67 5.14
C ARG A 127 4.31 -8.44 5.76
N GLY A 128 3.49 -8.64 6.78
CA GLY A 128 2.83 -7.54 7.50
C GLY A 128 3.83 -6.73 8.32
N LEU A 129 3.70 -5.40 8.29
CA LEU A 129 4.59 -4.51 9.05
C LEU A 129 4.12 -4.27 10.48
N ILE A 130 2.83 -4.35 10.73
CA ILE A 130 2.21 -3.90 11.99
C ILE A 130 2.82 -4.60 13.19
N GLN A 131 3.02 -5.90 13.12
CA GLN A 131 3.59 -6.72 14.19
C GLN A 131 5.05 -6.35 14.55
N HIS A 132 5.75 -5.67 13.64
CA HIS A 132 7.14 -5.23 13.82
C HIS A 132 7.26 -3.82 14.38
N MET A 133 6.16 -3.06 14.50
CA MET A 133 6.11 -1.71 15.05
C MET A 133 6.21 -1.75 16.57
N LYS A 134 7.41 -1.99 17.09
CA LYS A 134 7.73 -2.06 18.52
C LYS A 134 9.08 -1.40 18.79
N ASP A 135 9.26 -0.98 20.05
CA ASP A 135 10.51 -0.36 20.53
C ASP A 135 10.94 0.86 19.68
N VAL A 136 9.95 1.62 19.19
CA VAL A 136 10.18 2.81 18.37
C VAL A 136 10.71 3.93 19.23
N ASP A 137 11.88 4.48 18.88
CA ASP A 137 12.60 5.49 19.68
C ASP A 137 12.73 6.86 18.98
N HIS A 138 12.18 7.01 17.78
CA HIS A 138 12.20 8.27 17.01
C HIS A 138 10.77 8.77 16.73
N ALA A 139 10.66 10.01 16.28
CA ALA A 139 9.36 10.61 16.00
C ALA A 139 8.69 9.95 14.78
N VAL A 140 7.39 9.63 14.92
CA VAL A 140 6.58 9.09 13.83
C VAL A 140 5.33 9.94 13.65
N MET A 141 5.03 10.34 12.40
CA MET A 141 3.82 11.04 12.01
C MET A 141 3.15 10.28 10.87
N THR A 142 2.17 9.48 11.20
CA THR A 142 1.39 8.74 10.21
C THR A 142 0.27 9.62 9.65
N VAL A 143 0.13 9.65 8.32
CA VAL A 143 -0.90 10.44 7.64
C VAL A 143 -1.78 9.52 6.80
N GLY A 144 -3.09 9.76 6.78
CA GLY A 144 -4.04 9.01 5.97
C GLY A 144 -5.30 9.81 5.62
N GLY A 145 -6.03 9.30 4.64
CA GLY A 145 -7.30 9.85 4.21
C GLY A 145 -8.48 8.96 4.65
N LEU A 146 -9.55 9.56 5.16
CA LEU A 146 -10.77 8.83 5.54
C LEU A 146 -11.55 8.31 4.33
N PHE A 147 -11.28 8.84 3.13
CA PHE A 147 -11.83 8.39 1.85
C PHE A 147 -10.80 7.62 1.01
N ASP A 148 -9.71 7.18 1.63
CA ASP A 148 -8.75 6.31 0.98
C ASP A 148 -9.36 4.90 0.82
N ALA A 149 -9.61 4.52 -0.43
CA ALA A 149 -10.18 3.21 -0.76
C ALA A 149 -9.09 2.12 -0.91
N GLU A 150 -7.82 2.50 -0.76
CA GLU A 150 -6.66 1.64 -0.93
C GLU A 150 -5.99 1.38 0.42
N ASP A 151 -5.38 2.41 1.02
CA ASP A 151 -4.56 2.30 2.22
C ASP A 151 -5.20 2.97 3.44
N LEU A 152 -6.32 2.45 3.90
CA LEU A 152 -6.99 2.93 5.11
C LEU A 152 -6.61 2.11 6.37
N TYR A 153 -6.40 0.82 6.21
CA TYR A 153 -6.08 -0.09 7.31
C TYR A 153 -4.68 0.19 7.91
N GLY A 154 -3.69 0.39 7.06
CA GLY A 154 -2.30 0.61 7.44
C GLY A 154 -2.09 1.80 8.37
N PRO A 155 -2.53 3.02 8.01
CA PRO A 155 -2.34 4.21 8.86
C PRO A 155 -2.85 4.02 10.29
N PHE A 156 -4.06 3.51 10.44
CA PHE A 156 -4.66 3.28 11.76
C PHE A 156 -3.92 2.23 12.59
N ASN A 157 -3.53 1.13 11.96
CA ASN A 157 -2.97 0.01 12.71
C ASN A 157 -1.49 0.19 13.00
N ILE A 158 -0.73 0.86 12.14
CA ILE A 158 0.64 1.29 12.44
C ILE A 158 0.62 2.23 13.65
N TYR A 159 -0.20 3.29 13.61
CA TYR A 159 -0.32 4.23 14.73
C TYR A 159 -0.69 3.52 16.03
N LYS A 160 -1.78 2.75 16.03
CA LYS A 160 -2.26 2.04 17.22
C LYS A 160 -1.24 1.07 17.80
N ASN A 161 -0.49 0.39 16.93
CA ASN A 161 0.50 -0.57 17.40
C ASN A 161 1.70 0.13 18.04
N ILE A 162 2.19 1.23 17.48
CA ILE A 162 3.25 2.04 18.08
C ILE A 162 2.79 2.58 19.44
N GLU A 163 1.57 3.13 19.57
CA GLU A 163 1.02 3.57 20.86
C GLU A 163 1.05 2.46 21.93
N LYS A 164 0.72 1.25 21.51
CA LYS A 164 0.65 0.09 22.40
C LYS A 164 2.03 -0.43 22.81
N THR A 165 2.99 -0.44 21.91
CA THR A 165 4.27 -1.15 22.07
C THR A 165 5.44 -0.24 22.39
N SER A 166 5.28 1.06 22.15
CA SER A 166 6.31 2.08 22.27
C SER A 166 5.76 3.34 22.94
N PRO A 167 5.31 3.28 24.22
CA PRO A 167 4.55 4.35 24.88
C PRO A 167 5.34 5.65 25.08
N ASN A 168 6.64 5.63 24.89
CA ASN A 168 7.50 6.81 24.96
C ASN A 168 7.80 7.43 23.58
N ALA A 169 7.36 6.82 22.51
CA ALA A 169 7.55 7.35 21.17
C ALA A 169 6.73 8.64 20.97
N PHE A 170 7.31 9.60 20.29
CA PHE A 170 6.54 10.74 19.80
C PHE A 170 5.78 10.31 18.54
N ASN A 171 4.53 9.90 18.73
CA ASN A 171 3.73 9.28 17.69
C ASN A 171 2.45 10.08 17.43
N ILE A 172 2.22 10.47 16.17
CA ILE A 172 1.09 11.29 15.76
C ILE A 172 0.35 10.60 14.61
N LEU A 173 -0.99 10.64 14.66
CA LEU A 173 -1.86 10.28 13.56
C LEU A 173 -2.57 11.50 13.02
N ILE A 174 -2.50 11.73 11.71
CA ILE A 174 -3.24 12.77 11.01
C ILE A 174 -4.17 12.09 10.01
N MET A 175 -5.48 12.20 10.24
CA MET A 175 -6.50 11.70 9.34
C MET A 175 -7.38 12.87 8.89
N GLY A 176 -7.55 12.99 7.57
CA GLY A 176 -8.39 14.05 7.00
C GLY A 176 -9.38 13.51 5.98
N PRO A 177 -10.29 14.38 5.49
CA PRO A 177 -11.32 13.99 4.52
C PRO A 177 -10.74 13.89 3.10
N TRP A 178 -9.67 13.15 2.95
CA TRP A 178 -8.92 13.00 1.70
C TRP A 178 -9.08 11.59 1.14
N SER A 179 -8.96 11.45 -0.17
CA SER A 179 -8.64 10.20 -0.84
C SER A 179 -7.13 9.98 -0.89
N HIS A 180 -6.69 8.93 -1.54
CA HIS A 180 -5.30 8.48 -1.56
C HIS A 180 -4.29 9.56 -1.99
N GLY A 181 -3.54 10.11 -1.05
CA GLY A 181 -2.49 11.09 -1.28
C GLY A 181 -2.95 12.51 -1.60
N ASP A 182 -4.24 12.84 -1.47
CA ASP A 182 -4.77 14.15 -1.85
C ASP A 182 -4.22 15.32 -1.03
N TRP A 183 -3.81 15.11 0.20
CA TRP A 183 -3.16 16.14 1.03
C TRP A 183 -1.85 16.70 0.46
N ALA A 184 -1.21 15.97 -0.46
CA ALA A 184 0.04 16.37 -1.09
C ALA A 184 -0.12 16.87 -2.52
N ARG A 185 -1.35 16.95 -3.03
CA ARG A 185 -1.65 17.44 -4.37
C ARG A 185 -2.13 18.90 -4.33
N GLU A 186 -2.13 19.59 -5.46
CA GLU A 186 -2.65 20.96 -5.58
C GLU A 186 -4.10 21.12 -5.09
N ARG A 187 -4.86 20.02 -5.07
CA ARG A 187 -6.25 19.96 -4.59
C ARG A 187 -6.37 19.45 -3.14
N GLY A 188 -5.31 19.54 -2.35
CA GLY A 188 -5.27 19.01 -0.99
C GLY A 188 -6.34 19.56 -0.03
N ILE A 189 -6.92 20.72 -0.36
CA ILE A 189 -8.06 21.33 0.37
C ILE A 189 -9.41 20.81 -0.13
N GLN A 190 -9.44 20.01 -1.18
CA GLN A 190 -10.65 19.44 -1.74
C GLN A 190 -10.76 17.98 -1.34
N ALA A 191 -11.85 17.62 -0.66
CA ALA A 191 -12.16 16.24 -0.37
C ALA A 191 -13.46 15.84 -1.07
N VAL A 192 -13.42 14.75 -1.83
CA VAL A 192 -14.53 14.25 -2.63
C VAL A 192 -15.02 15.35 -3.60
N ASN A 193 -16.09 16.02 -3.32
CA ASN A 193 -16.63 17.14 -4.11
C ASN A 193 -16.75 18.41 -3.26
N HIS A 194 -16.04 18.49 -2.14
CA HIS A 194 -16.07 19.62 -1.23
C HIS A 194 -14.72 20.32 -1.17
N ILE A 195 -14.75 21.64 -1.14
CA ILE A 195 -13.59 22.52 -0.90
C ILE A 195 -13.75 23.07 0.51
N TYR A 196 -12.73 22.94 1.33
CA TYR A 196 -12.68 23.43 2.70
C TYR A 196 -11.91 24.74 2.76
#